data_f1e8cfc36f59261fcd0b301adff5710c
#
_entry.id   f1e8cfc36f59261fcd0b301adff5710c
#
_cell.length_a   1.000
_cell.length_b   1.000
_cell.length_c   1.000
_cell.angle_alpha   90.00
_cell.angle_beta   90.00
_cell.angle_gamma   90.00
#
_symmetry.space_group_name_H-M   'P 1'
#
loop_
_entity.id
_entity.type
_entity.pdbx_description
1 polymer ?
#
loop_
_entity_poly.entity_id
_entity_poly.type
_entity_poly.pdbx_seq_one_letter_code
_entity_poly.pdbx_strand_id
1 'polypeptide(L)' 'MQIILGKRLKELREERNLTQKQLSEKLNLNSVTYLHYEKSQREPPLTVLADMAKFFDVSVDYLLGLKDY' A
#
# COMPACT_ATOMS: atom_id res chain seq x y z
N MET A 1 -0.03 12.80 14.36
CA MET A 1 -0.22 11.39 14.08
C MET A 1 0.72 10.95 12.96
N GLN A 2 1.36 9.83 13.11
CA GLN A 2 2.30 9.35 12.11
C GLN A 2 1.61 8.30 11.21
N ILE A 3 1.64 8.55 9.92
CA ILE A 3 1.07 7.62 8.95
C ILE A 3 2.15 6.61 8.55
N ILE A 4 1.83 5.33 8.71
CA ILE A 4 2.79 4.25 8.45
C ILE A 4 2.42 3.42 7.22
N LEU A 5 1.74 4.04 6.26
CA LEU A 5 1.24 3.36 5.07
C LEU A 5 2.34 2.59 4.33
N GLY A 6 3.47 3.23 4.09
CA GLY A 6 4.55 2.59 3.33
C GLY A 6 5.04 1.32 3.99
N LYS A 7 5.21 1.33 5.30
CA LYS A 7 5.64 0.16 6.05
C LYS A 7 4.60 -0.97 5.96
N ARG A 8 3.32 -0.63 6.12
CA ARG A 8 2.24 -1.62 6.04
C ARG A 8 2.13 -2.23 4.65
N LEU A 9 2.26 -1.39 3.61
CA LEU A 9 2.25 -1.88 2.23
C LEU A 9 3.37 -2.88 1.98
N LYS A 10 4.56 -2.57 2.44
CA LYS A 10 5.70 -3.46 2.26
C LYS A 10 5.49 -4.79 2.98
N GLU A 11 5.01 -4.74 4.21
CA GLU A 11 4.75 -5.95 4.99
C GLU A 11 3.70 -6.84 4.30
N LEU A 12 2.59 -6.24 3.86
CA LEU A 12 1.54 -6.99 3.19
C LEU A 12 2.00 -7.57 1.86
N ARG A 13 2.80 -6.82 1.11
CA ARG A 13 3.35 -7.27 -0.15
C ARG A 13 4.26 -8.48 0.05
N GLU A 14 5.15 -8.39 1.03
CA GLU A 14 6.10 -9.46 1.32
C GLU A 14 5.40 -10.73 1.83
N GLU A 15 4.35 -10.56 2.62
CA GLU A 15 3.54 -11.70 3.06
C GLU A 15 2.94 -12.48 1.89
N ARG A 16 2.67 -11.82 0.78
CA ARG A 16 2.12 -12.45 -0.41
C ARG A 16 3.17 -12.83 -1.44
N ASN A 17 4.44 -12.68 -1.09
CA ASN A 17 5.57 -13.02 -1.95
C ASN A 17 5.52 -12.28 -3.30
N LEU A 18 5.10 -11.02 -3.26
CA LEU A 18 5.03 -10.18 -4.45
C LEU A 18 6.20 -9.21 -4.50
N THR A 19 6.73 -8.99 -5.70
CA THR A 19 7.69 -7.92 -5.92
C THR A 19 6.93 -6.59 -6.02
N GLN A 20 7.67 -5.47 -5.89
CA GLN A 20 7.07 -4.15 -6.08
C GLN A 20 6.44 -4.02 -7.46
N LYS A 21 7.11 -4.55 -8.48
CA LYS A 21 6.61 -4.50 -9.86
C LYS A 21 5.33 -5.32 -9.99
N GLN A 22 5.31 -6.52 -9.43
CA GLN A 22 4.12 -7.37 -9.50
C GLN A 22 2.92 -6.73 -8.83
N LEU A 23 3.11 -6.13 -7.67
CA LEU A 23 2.01 -5.48 -6.97
C LEU A 23 1.54 -4.25 -7.73
N SER A 24 2.47 -3.45 -8.25
CA SER A 24 2.09 -2.26 -9.02
C SER A 24 1.23 -2.64 -10.22
N GLU A 25 1.57 -3.73 -10.90
CA GLU A 25 0.78 -4.22 -12.03
C GLU A 25 -0.63 -4.63 -11.60
N LYS A 26 -0.75 -5.31 -10.46
CA LYS A 26 -2.05 -5.74 -9.94
C LYS A 26 -2.93 -4.56 -9.53
N LEU A 27 -2.32 -3.45 -9.16
CA LEU A 27 -3.03 -2.23 -8.76
C LEU A 27 -3.17 -1.24 -9.92
N ASN A 28 -2.71 -1.61 -11.12
CA ASN A 28 -2.70 -0.72 -12.29
C ASN A 28 -1.94 0.57 -12.04
N LEU A 29 -0.82 0.46 -11.34
CA LEU A 29 0.04 1.60 -11.04
C LEU A 29 1.37 1.45 -11.75
N ASN A 30 2.00 2.59 -12.03
CA ASN A 30 3.38 2.62 -12.46
C ASN A 30 4.26 2.14 -11.30
N SER A 31 5.27 1.32 -11.58
CA SER A 31 6.12 0.74 -10.53
C SER A 31 6.88 1.80 -9.75
N VAL A 32 7.30 2.90 -10.41
CA VAL A 32 7.98 4.00 -9.73
C VAL A 32 7.03 4.72 -8.78
N THR A 33 5.79 4.92 -9.21
CA THR A 33 4.76 5.53 -8.37
C THR A 33 4.50 4.68 -7.13
N TYR A 34 4.34 3.37 -7.30
CA TYR A 34 4.13 2.47 -6.17
C TYR A 34 5.34 2.50 -5.22
N LEU A 35 6.55 2.50 -5.77
CA LEU A 35 7.77 2.57 -4.98
C LEU A 35 7.76 3.80 -4.05
N HIS A 36 7.33 4.95 -4.57
CA HIS A 36 7.24 6.17 -3.77
C HIS A 36 6.23 6.03 -2.63
N TYR A 37 5.14 5.32 -2.86
CA TYR A 37 4.16 5.06 -1.78
C TYR A 37 4.77 4.20 -0.69
N GLU A 38 5.48 3.15 -1.08
CA GLU A 38 6.09 2.24 -0.11
C GLU A 38 7.19 2.92 0.69
N LYS A 39 7.90 3.87 0.08
CA LYS A 39 8.96 4.64 0.76
C LYS A 39 8.44 5.88 1.49
N SER A 40 7.14 6.07 1.51
CA SER A 40 6.50 7.23 2.16
C SER A 40 6.96 8.57 1.57
N GLN A 41 7.33 8.58 0.29
CA GLN A 41 7.72 9.79 -0.43
C GLN A 41 6.55 10.49 -1.10
N ARG A 42 5.43 9.79 -1.26
CA ARG A 42 4.19 10.32 -1.82
C ARG A 42 3.01 9.64 -1.15
N GLU A 43 1.88 10.33 -1.12
CA GLU A 43 0.63 9.78 -0.61
C GLU A 43 -0.26 9.39 -1.78
N PRO A 44 -0.87 8.18 -1.75
CA PRO A 44 -1.77 7.80 -2.83
C PRO A 44 -3.08 8.56 -2.76
N PRO A 45 -3.73 8.80 -3.92
CA PRO A 45 -5.10 9.31 -3.93
C PRO A 45 -6.04 8.35 -3.21
N LEU A 46 -7.19 8.87 -2.78
CA LEU A 46 -8.17 8.05 -2.04
C LEU A 46 -8.63 6.83 -2.83
N THR A 47 -8.80 6.95 -4.15
CA THR A 47 -9.22 5.83 -4.98
C THR A 47 -8.17 4.72 -4.98
N VAL A 48 -6.90 5.09 -5.07
CA VAL A 48 -5.80 4.12 -5.04
C VAL A 48 -5.71 3.48 -3.67
N LEU A 49 -5.86 4.27 -2.62
CA LEU A 49 -5.83 3.76 -1.25
C LEU A 49 -6.95 2.73 -1.02
N ALA A 50 -8.15 3.01 -1.53
CA ALA A 50 -9.26 2.08 -1.45
C ALA A 50 -8.97 0.78 -2.21
N ASP A 51 -8.34 0.88 -3.38
CA ASP A 51 -7.96 -0.30 -4.16
C ASP A 51 -6.94 -1.15 -3.41
N MET A 52 -5.98 -0.52 -2.74
CA MET A 52 -5.00 -1.22 -1.93
C MET A 52 -5.66 -1.99 -0.79
N ALA A 53 -6.59 -1.35 -0.09
CA ALA A 53 -7.32 -1.97 1.01
C ALA A 53 -8.11 -3.18 0.53
N LYS A 54 -8.77 -3.07 -0.61
CA LYS A 54 -9.52 -4.17 -1.20
C LYS A 54 -8.60 -5.31 -1.62
N PHE A 55 -7.49 -4.99 -2.25
CA PHE A 55 -6.57 -6.00 -2.73
C PHE A 55 -6.01 -6.83 -1.57
N PHE A 56 -5.63 -6.18 -0.49
CA PHE A 56 -5.06 -6.86 0.68
C PHE A 56 -6.12 -7.35 1.67
N ASP A 57 -7.38 -7.04 1.43
CA ASP A 57 -8.49 -7.41 2.33
C ASP A 57 -8.24 -6.88 3.74
N VAL A 58 -7.86 -5.63 3.83
CA VAL A 58 -7.66 -4.93 5.10
C VAL A 58 -8.42 -3.61 5.06
N SER A 59 -8.58 -2.99 6.22
CA SER A 59 -9.22 -1.68 6.30
C SER A 59 -8.23 -0.58 5.90
N VAL A 60 -8.77 0.55 5.43
CA VAL A 60 -7.96 1.74 5.19
C VAL A 60 -7.33 2.20 6.51
N ASP A 61 -8.07 2.09 7.61
CA ASP A 61 -7.55 2.45 8.93
C ASP A 61 -6.29 1.66 9.27
N TYR A 62 -6.28 0.36 8.95
CA TYR A 62 -5.11 -0.47 9.16
C TYR A 62 -3.93 0.04 8.33
N LEU A 63 -4.17 0.34 7.04
CA LEU A 63 -3.12 0.83 6.16
C LEU A 63 -2.53 2.14 6.67
N LEU A 64 -3.35 3.01 7.24
CA LEU A 64 -2.89 4.31 7.74
C LEU A 64 -2.28 4.23 9.14
N GLY A 65 -2.37 3.08 9.80
CA GLY A 65 -1.84 2.92 11.14
C GLY A 65 -2.78 3.39 12.23
N LEU A 66 -4.05 3.61 11.90
CA LEU A 66 -5.06 4.05 12.88
C LEU A 66 -5.63 2.87 13.67
N LYS A 67 -5.49 1.67 13.14
CA LYS A 67 -5.92 0.43 13.77
C LYS A 67 -4.88 -0.65 13.52
N ASP A 68 -4.89 -1.67 14.36
CA ASP A 68 -3.98 -2.82 14.21
C ASP A 68 -4.58 -3.96 13.40
N TYR A 69 -5.74 -3.73 12.82
CA TYR A 69 -6.44 -4.76 12.04
C TYR A 69 -7.23 -4.19 10.87
#